data_abe1c5c0ed63917d405d26283b7cb257
#
_entry.id   abe1c5c0ed63917d405d26283b7cb257
#
_cell.length_a   1.000
_cell.length_b   1.000
_cell.length_c   1.000
_cell.angle_alpha   90.00
_cell.angle_beta   90.00
_cell.angle_gamma   90.00
#
_symmetry.space_group_name_H-M   'P 1'
#
loop_
_entity.id
_entity.type
_entity.pdbx_description
1 polymer ?
#
loop_
_entity_poly.entity_id
_entity_poly.type
_entity_poly.pdbx_seq_one_letter_code
_entity_poly.pdbx_strand_id
1 'polypeptide(L)'
;MMSVLVCDIKPEAADSIVTDQEDLYEQLKEKGYEVSLCCYEAGDIDRRYRVRHYLSEVFKQKIFMKSGGFLYIEQTEAMAVIDVNTGKSIGKKNQETHIKKINLEAAKEAARQIRLRNLSGIIMIDFIDMRSKEDEKELLQVMQHYLNDDSKKAVAVDITKLGIMEITRKKEKNPIFRQISIDILE
;
A
#
# COMPACT_ATOMS: atom_id res chain seq x y z
N MET A 1 -9.86 -19.45 4.83
CA MET A 1 -9.67 -18.02 5.16
C MET A 1 -8.94 -17.22 4.07
N MET A 2 -8.33 -17.86 3.06
CA MET A 2 -7.65 -17.21 1.91
C MET A 2 -8.57 -16.81 0.75
N SER A 3 -9.79 -17.29 0.66
CA SER A 3 -10.77 -16.96 -0.40
C SER A 3 -11.14 -15.46 -0.50
N VAL A 4 -10.71 -14.68 0.47
CA VAL A 4 -11.04 -13.24 0.58
C VAL A 4 -10.09 -12.35 -0.22
N LEU A 5 -8.84 -12.76 -0.44
CA LEU A 5 -7.85 -11.97 -1.19
C LEU A 5 -8.11 -11.93 -2.70
N VAL A 6 -8.68 -12.98 -3.23
CA VAL A 6 -8.86 -13.14 -4.69
C VAL A 6 -9.99 -12.28 -5.28
N CYS A 7 -10.99 -11.90 -4.48
CA CYS A 7 -12.10 -11.09 -4.97
C CYS A 7 -11.76 -9.64 -5.30
N ASP A 8 -10.58 -9.16 -4.87
CA ASP A 8 -10.17 -7.76 -5.01
C ASP A 8 -9.11 -7.55 -6.12
N ILE A 9 -8.62 -8.62 -6.73
CA ILE A 9 -7.67 -8.54 -7.85
C ILE A 9 -8.47 -8.37 -9.14
N LYS A 10 -8.23 -7.30 -9.87
CA LYS A 10 -8.73 -7.18 -11.23
C LYS A 10 -7.97 -8.20 -12.09
N PRO A 11 -8.65 -9.06 -12.86
CA PRO A 11 -7.99 -10.09 -13.67
C PRO A 11 -6.90 -9.55 -14.57
N GLU A 12 -7.12 -8.34 -15.10
CA GLU A 12 -6.19 -7.66 -16.01
C GLU A 12 -4.91 -7.18 -15.31
N ALA A 13 -4.86 -7.23 -13.97
CA ALA A 13 -3.72 -6.80 -13.17
C ALA A 13 -2.76 -7.94 -12.81
N ALA A 14 -3.06 -9.18 -13.18
CA ALA A 14 -2.26 -10.35 -12.88
C ALA A 14 -1.85 -11.10 -14.16
N ASP A 15 -0.55 -11.37 -14.33
CA ASP A 15 -0.06 -12.17 -15.45
C ASP A 15 -0.42 -13.66 -15.30
N SER A 16 -0.55 -14.15 -14.07
CA SER A 16 -0.97 -15.52 -13.76
C SER A 16 -1.50 -15.61 -12.32
N ILE A 17 -2.36 -16.60 -12.09
CA ILE A 17 -2.86 -16.94 -10.75
C ILE A 17 -2.39 -18.36 -10.42
N VAL A 18 -1.79 -18.54 -9.24
CA VAL A 18 -1.33 -19.83 -8.74
C VAL A 18 -1.91 -20.06 -7.35
N THR A 19 -2.45 -21.24 -7.10
CA THR A 19 -2.99 -21.65 -5.80
C THR A 19 -2.54 -23.07 -5.45
N ASP A 20 -2.49 -23.40 -4.17
CA ASP A 20 -2.29 -24.75 -3.63
C ASP A 20 -3.60 -25.35 -3.07
N GLN A 21 -4.72 -24.64 -3.25
CA GLN A 21 -6.04 -25.05 -2.73
C GLN A 21 -6.96 -25.45 -3.88
N GLU A 22 -7.39 -26.70 -3.90
CA GLU A 22 -8.28 -27.25 -4.94
C GLU A 22 -9.60 -26.47 -5.01
N ASP A 23 -10.25 -26.23 -3.88
CA ASP A 23 -11.53 -25.51 -3.85
C ASP A 23 -11.40 -24.10 -4.46
N LEU A 24 -10.29 -23.42 -4.22
CA LEU A 24 -10.04 -22.10 -4.76
C LEU A 24 -9.72 -22.18 -6.26
N TYR A 25 -8.97 -23.19 -6.69
CA TYR A 25 -8.69 -23.44 -8.09
C TYR A 25 -9.97 -23.61 -8.90
N GLU A 26 -10.90 -24.48 -8.43
CA GLU A 26 -12.17 -24.73 -9.12
C GLU A 26 -13.03 -23.45 -9.18
N GLN A 27 -13.16 -22.72 -8.06
CA GLN A 27 -13.91 -21.46 -8.03
C GLN A 27 -13.39 -20.41 -9.00
N LEU A 28 -12.06 -20.30 -9.14
CA LEU A 28 -11.42 -19.35 -10.04
C LEU A 28 -11.62 -19.77 -11.50
N LYS A 29 -11.51 -21.06 -11.77
CA LYS A 29 -11.71 -21.62 -13.11
C LYS A 29 -13.16 -21.45 -13.59
N GLU A 30 -14.15 -21.69 -12.72
CA GLU A 30 -15.57 -21.44 -13.01
C GLU A 30 -15.85 -19.97 -13.34
N LYS A 31 -15.11 -19.04 -12.75
CA LYS A 31 -15.18 -17.59 -13.05
C LYS A 31 -14.41 -17.19 -14.30
N GLY A 32 -13.78 -18.14 -15.00
CA GLY A 32 -13.07 -17.89 -16.24
C GLY A 32 -11.64 -17.33 -16.09
N TYR A 33 -11.05 -17.46 -14.90
CA TYR A 33 -9.65 -17.05 -14.70
C TYR A 33 -8.67 -18.11 -15.21
N GLU A 34 -7.54 -17.65 -15.76
CA GLU A 34 -6.40 -18.53 -16.01
C GLU A 34 -5.67 -18.79 -14.67
N VAL A 35 -5.79 -20.01 -14.16
CA VAL A 35 -5.26 -20.39 -12.86
C VAL A 35 -4.50 -21.70 -12.95
N SER A 36 -3.40 -21.80 -12.22
CA SER A 36 -2.58 -23.01 -12.08
C SER A 36 -2.67 -23.55 -10.66
N LEU A 37 -2.87 -24.86 -10.52
CA LEU A 37 -2.82 -25.56 -9.25
C LEU A 37 -1.40 -26.04 -8.96
N CYS A 38 -0.84 -25.66 -7.82
CA CYS A 38 0.45 -26.10 -7.32
C CYS A 38 0.23 -27.25 -6.32
N CYS A 39 0.37 -28.52 -6.79
CA CYS A 39 -0.15 -29.69 -6.10
C CYS A 39 0.89 -30.51 -5.32
N TYR A 40 2.12 -30.03 -5.13
CA TYR A 40 3.18 -30.99 -4.74
C TYR A 40 3.32 -31.22 -3.23
N GLU A 41 3.37 -30.19 -2.41
CA GLU A 41 3.43 -30.30 -0.95
C GLU A 41 2.91 -29.03 -0.26
N ALA A 42 2.44 -29.17 0.97
CA ALA A 42 2.06 -28.02 1.79
C ALA A 42 3.27 -27.08 1.95
N GLY A 43 3.09 -25.82 1.58
CA GLY A 43 4.14 -24.78 1.64
C GLY A 43 4.98 -24.59 0.37
N ASP A 44 4.71 -25.32 -0.71
CA ASP A 44 5.43 -25.14 -1.98
C ASP A 44 5.23 -23.77 -2.60
N ILE A 45 4.04 -23.20 -2.49
CA ILE A 45 3.77 -21.80 -2.91
C ILE A 45 4.71 -20.83 -2.19
N ASP A 46 4.87 -21.00 -0.86
CA ASP A 46 5.74 -20.11 -0.11
C ASP A 46 7.21 -20.26 -0.52
N ARG A 47 7.69 -21.48 -0.66
CA ARG A 47 9.06 -21.75 -1.13
C ARG A 47 9.32 -21.18 -2.53
N ARG A 48 8.38 -21.34 -3.44
CA ARG A 48 8.52 -20.93 -4.84
C ARG A 48 8.35 -19.43 -5.05
N TYR A 49 7.38 -18.82 -4.36
CA TYR A 49 6.99 -17.43 -4.57
C TYR A 49 7.35 -16.52 -3.39
N ARG A 50 7.97 -17.06 -2.31
CA ARG A 50 8.39 -16.30 -1.12
C ARG A 50 7.26 -15.48 -0.50
N VAL A 51 6.06 -16.05 -0.45
CA VAL A 51 4.83 -15.36 -0.02
C VAL A 51 4.96 -14.81 1.40
N ARG A 52 5.48 -15.62 2.34
CA ARG A 52 5.71 -15.18 3.74
C ARG A 52 6.69 -14.03 3.82
N HIS A 53 7.77 -14.07 3.02
CA HIS A 53 8.73 -12.97 2.97
C HIS A 53 8.06 -11.67 2.51
N TYR A 54 7.28 -11.68 1.43
CA TYR A 54 6.56 -10.48 0.99
C TYR A 54 5.51 -10.01 1.97
N LEU A 55 4.80 -10.93 2.63
CA LEU A 55 3.86 -10.58 3.69
C LEU A 55 4.58 -9.92 4.87
N SER A 56 5.73 -10.46 5.31
CA SER A 56 6.51 -9.87 6.40
C SER A 56 6.96 -8.44 6.07
N GLU A 57 7.32 -8.15 4.81
CA GLU A 57 7.64 -6.78 4.35
C GLU A 57 6.43 -5.84 4.49
N VAL A 58 5.22 -6.32 4.19
CA VAL A 58 3.98 -5.52 4.35
C VAL A 58 3.70 -5.17 5.82
N PHE A 59 4.18 -5.95 6.78
CA PHE A 59 3.99 -5.67 8.21
C PHE A 59 5.03 -4.71 8.80
N LYS A 60 6.12 -4.40 8.08
CA LYS A 60 7.12 -3.42 8.55
C LYS A 60 6.49 -2.03 8.65
N GLN A 61 6.66 -1.38 9.79
CA GLN A 61 6.22 0.01 9.95
C GLN A 61 7.02 0.97 9.08
N LYS A 62 8.32 0.71 8.90
CA LYS A 62 9.24 1.57 8.18
C LYS A 62 9.49 1.04 6.77
N ILE A 63 9.17 1.85 5.76
CA ILE A 63 9.31 1.54 4.34
C ILE A 63 10.29 2.50 3.70
N PHE A 64 11.42 1.99 3.22
CA PHE A 64 12.44 2.80 2.55
C PHE A 64 12.07 3.07 1.08
N MET A 65 12.37 4.28 0.62
CA MET A 65 12.16 4.73 -0.76
C MET A 65 13.49 4.83 -1.51
N LYS A 66 13.43 4.83 -2.84
CA LYS A 66 14.63 4.89 -3.71
C LYS A 66 15.37 6.22 -3.59
N SER A 67 14.65 7.31 -3.30
CA SER A 67 15.23 8.64 -3.03
C SER A 67 16.09 8.70 -1.76
N GLY A 68 16.04 7.66 -0.92
CA GLY A 68 16.70 7.59 0.38
C GLY A 68 15.82 8.08 1.54
N GLY A 69 14.60 8.57 1.26
CA GLY A 69 13.57 8.82 2.27
C GLY A 69 12.90 7.52 2.75
N PHE A 70 12.02 7.65 3.70
CA PHE A 70 11.21 6.53 4.19
C PHE A 70 9.85 6.99 4.69
N LEU A 71 8.89 6.07 4.63
CA LEU A 71 7.59 6.21 5.28
C LEU A 71 7.62 5.48 6.62
N TYR A 72 6.95 6.04 7.62
CA TYR A 72 6.63 5.35 8.85
C TYR A 72 5.11 5.24 8.96
N ILE A 73 4.57 4.02 9.06
CA ILE A 73 3.14 3.75 8.93
C ILE A 73 2.64 3.14 10.23
N GLU A 74 1.68 3.80 10.85
CA GLU A 74 0.97 3.32 12.03
C GLU A 74 -0.52 3.29 11.79
N GLN A 75 -1.17 2.30 12.38
CA GLN A 75 -2.62 2.22 12.38
C GLN A 75 -3.15 2.07 13.80
N THR A 76 -4.03 2.99 14.16
CA THR A 76 -4.81 2.98 15.41
C THR A 76 -6.21 2.42 15.16
N GLU A 77 -7.04 2.38 16.21
CA GLU A 77 -8.46 2.03 16.07
C GLU A 77 -9.23 3.06 15.23
N ALA A 78 -8.87 4.34 15.30
CA ALA A 78 -9.61 5.43 14.69
C ALA A 78 -9.13 5.78 13.28
N MET A 79 -7.82 5.73 13.03
CA MET A 79 -7.23 6.21 11.79
C MET A 79 -5.87 5.55 11.52
N ALA A 80 -5.39 5.66 10.27
CA ALA A 80 -4.02 5.37 9.91
C ALA A 80 -3.23 6.68 9.81
N VAL A 81 -1.95 6.64 10.23
CA VAL A 81 -1.03 7.77 10.13
C VAL A 81 0.20 7.32 9.35
N ILE A 82 0.65 8.14 8.42
CA ILE A 82 1.84 7.94 7.61
C ILE A 82 2.71 9.18 7.75
N ASP A 83 3.94 8.99 8.23
CA ASP A 83 4.94 10.06 8.37
C ASP A 83 6.03 9.90 7.29
N VAL A 84 6.35 10.98 6.59
CA VAL A 84 7.31 11.02 5.47
C VAL A 84 8.60 11.67 5.92
N ASN A 85 9.71 10.92 5.82
CA ASN A 85 11.02 11.37 6.28
C ASN A 85 12.07 11.39 5.16
N THR A 86 12.99 12.35 5.19
CA THR A 86 14.09 12.48 4.20
C THR A 86 15.20 11.44 4.33
N GLY A 87 15.36 10.86 5.51
CA GLY A 87 16.43 9.88 5.81
C GLY A 87 17.84 10.44 5.86
N LYS A 88 18.16 11.55 5.20
CA LYS A 88 19.50 12.19 5.19
C LYS A 88 19.38 13.72 5.21
N SER A 89 20.36 14.37 5.85
CA SER A 89 20.48 15.83 5.78
C SER A 89 20.78 16.28 4.36
N ILE A 90 19.97 17.19 3.85
CA ILE A 90 20.08 17.72 2.48
C ILE A 90 20.86 19.03 2.54
N GLY A 91 21.88 19.17 1.70
CA GLY A 91 22.59 20.44 1.52
C GLY A 91 21.66 21.53 1.00
N LYS A 92 21.82 22.77 1.50
CA LYS A 92 20.91 23.91 1.26
C LYS A 92 20.62 24.26 -0.21
N LYS A 93 21.49 23.89 -1.15
CA LYS A 93 21.46 24.43 -2.52
C LYS A 93 20.38 23.87 -3.45
N ASN A 94 19.73 22.73 -3.10
CA ASN A 94 18.66 22.09 -3.89
C ASN A 94 17.57 21.49 -3.01
N GLN A 95 17.34 22.05 -1.83
CA GLN A 95 16.48 21.46 -0.82
C GLN A 95 15.02 21.35 -1.28
N GLU A 96 14.45 22.41 -1.88
CA GLU A 96 13.05 22.43 -2.29
C GLU A 96 12.74 21.40 -3.38
N THR A 97 13.56 21.37 -4.43
CA THR A 97 13.41 20.38 -5.51
C THR A 97 13.54 18.94 -4.99
N HIS A 98 14.42 18.72 -4.02
CA HIS A 98 14.62 17.41 -3.43
C HIS A 98 13.44 17.00 -2.53
N ILE A 99 12.93 17.91 -1.69
CA ILE A 99 11.73 17.69 -0.87
C ILE A 99 10.54 17.34 -1.77
N LYS A 100 10.29 18.13 -2.81
CA LYS A 100 9.24 17.86 -3.79
C LYS A 100 9.36 16.45 -4.37
N LYS A 101 10.57 16.06 -4.82
CA LYS A 101 10.83 14.73 -5.36
C LYS A 101 10.53 13.62 -4.35
N ILE A 102 10.95 13.79 -3.09
CA ILE A 102 10.66 12.81 -2.03
C ILE A 102 9.17 12.72 -1.78
N ASN A 103 8.45 13.85 -1.66
CA ASN A 103 7.02 13.87 -1.41
C ASN A 103 6.23 13.21 -2.55
N LEU A 104 6.60 13.45 -3.81
CA LEU A 104 5.96 12.80 -4.96
C LEU A 104 6.21 11.28 -4.99
N GLU A 105 7.42 10.82 -4.63
CA GLU A 105 7.71 9.39 -4.47
C GLU A 105 6.93 8.80 -3.28
N ALA A 106 6.87 9.54 -2.17
CA ALA A 106 6.13 9.17 -0.98
C ALA A 106 4.63 9.01 -1.26
N ALA A 107 4.02 9.89 -2.06
CA ALA A 107 2.62 9.78 -2.46
C ALA A 107 2.35 8.47 -3.21
N LYS A 108 3.23 8.11 -4.16
CA LYS A 108 3.14 6.84 -4.88
C LYS A 108 3.24 5.64 -3.97
N GLU A 109 4.24 5.63 -3.08
CA GLU A 109 4.45 4.50 -2.17
C GLU A 109 3.35 4.44 -1.09
N ALA A 110 2.90 5.57 -0.55
CA ALA A 110 1.79 5.62 0.40
C ALA A 110 0.50 5.05 -0.20
N ALA A 111 0.14 5.43 -1.43
CA ALA A 111 -1.01 4.85 -2.12
C ALA A 111 -0.87 3.33 -2.30
N ARG A 112 0.33 2.84 -2.63
CA ARG A 112 0.62 1.40 -2.69
C ARG A 112 0.44 0.71 -1.35
N GLN A 113 0.97 1.29 -0.27
CA GLN A 113 0.85 0.76 1.09
C GLN A 113 -0.59 0.78 1.61
N ILE A 114 -1.36 1.81 1.31
CA ILE A 114 -2.79 1.89 1.63
C ILE A 114 -3.54 0.70 1.04
N ARG A 115 -3.29 0.35 -0.23
CA ARG A 115 -3.90 -0.83 -0.87
C ARG A 115 -3.40 -2.13 -0.26
N LEU A 116 -2.08 -2.33 -0.17
CA LEU A 116 -1.46 -3.56 0.33
C LEU A 116 -1.91 -3.92 1.74
N ARG A 117 -1.98 -2.92 2.63
CA ARG A 117 -2.35 -3.10 4.04
C ARG A 117 -3.85 -3.05 4.26
N ASN A 118 -4.62 -2.73 3.20
CA ASN A 118 -6.05 -2.45 3.28
C ASN A 118 -6.38 -1.41 4.37
N LEU A 119 -5.57 -0.34 4.44
CA LEU A 119 -5.86 0.79 5.33
C LEU A 119 -7.15 1.45 4.87
N SER A 120 -8.05 1.77 5.81
CA SER A 120 -9.38 2.29 5.48
C SER A 120 -9.91 3.23 6.55
N GLY A 121 -10.94 3.99 6.22
CA GLY A 121 -11.44 5.08 7.05
C GLY A 121 -10.62 6.35 6.82
N ILE A 122 -10.25 7.04 7.89
CA ILE A 122 -9.43 8.24 7.87
C ILE A 122 -7.97 7.84 7.81
N ILE A 123 -7.22 8.45 6.87
CA ILE A 123 -5.78 8.26 6.72
C ILE A 123 -5.16 9.65 6.66
N MET A 124 -4.20 9.91 7.53
CA MET A 124 -3.47 11.17 7.63
C MET A 124 -2.05 10.95 7.17
N ILE A 125 -1.56 11.80 6.24
CA ILE A 125 -0.18 11.73 5.78
C ILE A 125 0.52 13.04 6.11
N ASP A 126 1.57 12.95 6.91
CA ASP A 126 2.47 14.06 7.22
C ASP A 126 3.60 14.07 6.19
N PHE A 127 3.47 14.94 5.19
CA PHE A 127 4.48 15.15 4.17
C PHE A 127 5.53 16.15 4.65
N ILE A 128 6.73 16.09 4.07
CA ILE A 128 7.77 17.07 4.35
C ILE A 128 7.28 18.45 3.89
N ASP A 129 7.41 19.44 4.76
CA ASP A 129 6.96 20.81 4.49
C ASP A 129 7.47 21.36 3.15
N MET A 130 6.55 21.88 2.34
CA MET A 130 6.83 22.58 1.09
C MET A 130 6.47 24.04 1.22
N ARG A 131 7.30 24.91 0.64
CA ARG A 131 7.06 26.36 0.70
C ARG A 131 6.07 26.85 -0.36
N SER A 132 5.99 26.14 -1.48
CA SER A 132 5.15 26.50 -2.62
C SER A 132 3.75 25.90 -2.47
N LYS A 133 2.74 26.73 -2.54
CA LYS A 133 1.34 26.29 -2.57
C LYS A 133 0.97 25.57 -3.87
N GLU A 134 1.68 25.86 -4.94
CA GLU A 134 1.57 25.17 -6.22
C GLU A 134 2.06 23.72 -6.09
N ASP A 135 3.17 23.51 -5.37
CA ASP A 135 3.71 22.16 -5.14
C ASP A 135 2.80 21.33 -4.23
N GLU A 136 2.16 21.94 -3.21
CA GLU A 136 1.15 21.28 -2.39
C GLU A 136 -0.07 20.82 -3.22
N LYS A 137 -0.55 21.69 -4.14
CA LYS A 137 -1.66 21.33 -5.04
C LYS A 137 -1.27 20.21 -6.00
N GLU A 138 -0.06 20.26 -6.56
CA GLU A 138 0.45 19.17 -7.40
C GLU A 138 0.54 17.87 -6.62
N LEU A 139 1.04 17.90 -5.39
CA LEU A 139 1.14 16.72 -4.52
C LEU A 139 -0.24 16.10 -4.27
N LEU A 140 -1.26 16.91 -3.99
CA LEU A 140 -2.63 16.46 -3.79
C LEU A 140 -3.19 15.77 -5.05
N GLN A 141 -2.95 16.37 -6.22
CA GLN A 141 -3.38 15.80 -7.50
C GLN A 141 -2.67 14.47 -7.81
N VAL A 142 -1.37 14.41 -7.57
CA VAL A 142 -0.56 13.20 -7.76
C VAL A 142 -1.00 12.09 -6.80
N MET A 143 -1.29 12.44 -5.54
CA MET A 143 -1.83 11.46 -4.59
C MET A 143 -3.18 10.90 -5.07
N GLN A 144 -4.11 11.77 -5.47
CA GLN A 144 -5.40 11.34 -6.02
C GLN A 144 -5.22 10.46 -7.26
N HIS A 145 -4.27 10.79 -8.15
CA HIS A 145 -3.97 9.96 -9.33
C HIS A 145 -3.61 8.53 -8.93
N TYR A 146 -2.70 8.34 -7.94
CA TYR A 146 -2.31 7.00 -7.48
C TYR A 146 -3.40 6.30 -6.67
N LEU A 147 -4.28 7.03 -6.00
CA LEU A 147 -5.45 6.45 -5.32
C LEU A 147 -6.50 5.92 -6.29
N ASN A 148 -6.58 6.45 -7.51
CA ASN A 148 -7.53 5.98 -8.52
C ASN A 148 -7.23 4.56 -9.04
N ASP A 149 -6.00 4.07 -8.83
CA ASP A 149 -5.65 2.66 -9.12
C ASP A 149 -6.27 1.68 -8.12
N ASP A 150 -6.87 2.17 -7.04
CA ASP A 150 -7.50 1.34 -6.03
C ASP A 150 -8.86 0.83 -6.52
N SER A 151 -9.15 -0.45 -6.28
CA SER A 151 -10.49 -1.02 -6.52
C SER A 151 -11.55 -0.41 -5.60
N LYS A 152 -11.14 0.17 -4.48
CA LYS A 152 -12.00 0.82 -3.49
C LYS A 152 -11.92 2.32 -3.61
N LYS A 153 -13.07 2.99 -3.43
CA LYS A 153 -13.11 4.45 -3.49
C LYS A 153 -12.22 5.04 -2.40
N ALA A 154 -11.16 5.74 -2.84
CA ALA A 154 -10.25 6.51 -2.01
C ALA A 154 -10.15 7.94 -2.54
N VAL A 155 -10.15 8.91 -1.64
CA VAL A 155 -10.17 10.34 -1.99
C VAL A 155 -9.13 11.07 -1.14
N ALA A 156 -8.22 11.78 -1.79
CA ALA A 156 -7.39 12.79 -1.17
C ALA A 156 -8.24 14.08 -1.03
N VAL A 157 -8.58 14.43 0.20
CA VAL A 157 -9.57 15.48 0.47
C VAL A 157 -8.96 16.86 0.39
N ASP A 158 -7.92 17.09 1.21
CA ASP A 158 -7.26 18.40 1.30
C ASP A 158 -5.91 18.25 2.04
N ILE A 159 -5.15 19.35 2.07
CA ILE A 159 -3.98 19.53 2.94
C ILE A 159 -4.33 20.59 3.97
N THR A 160 -4.28 20.19 5.24
CA THR A 160 -4.64 21.07 6.37
C THR A 160 -3.64 22.23 6.51
N LYS A 161 -3.97 23.22 7.34
CA LYS A 161 -3.06 24.32 7.70
C LYS A 161 -1.78 23.85 8.42
N LEU A 162 -1.77 22.63 8.93
CA LEU A 162 -0.62 21.98 9.57
C LEU A 162 0.25 21.20 8.56
N GLY A 163 -0.09 21.21 7.26
CA GLY A 163 0.65 20.46 6.23
C GLY A 163 0.25 19.00 6.10
N ILE A 164 -0.73 18.52 6.87
CA ILE A 164 -1.16 17.13 6.88
C ILE A 164 -2.17 16.90 5.76
N MET A 165 -1.92 15.92 4.89
CA MET A 165 -2.88 15.51 3.87
C MET A 165 -3.91 14.57 4.46
N GLU A 166 -5.19 14.89 4.24
CA GLU A 166 -6.34 14.10 4.65
C GLU A 166 -6.81 13.20 3.52
N ILE A 167 -6.94 11.91 3.81
CA ILE A 167 -7.44 10.91 2.86
C ILE A 167 -8.58 10.12 3.51
N THR A 168 -9.59 9.83 2.72
CA THR A 168 -10.64 8.89 3.10
C THR A 168 -10.64 7.70 2.15
N ARG A 169 -10.77 6.48 2.70
CA ARG A 169 -10.92 5.26 1.92
C ARG A 169 -12.05 4.40 2.47
N LYS A 170 -12.93 3.92 1.59
CA LYS A 170 -14.08 3.11 1.97
C LYS A 170 -13.63 1.88 2.76
N LYS A 171 -14.24 1.68 3.95
CA LYS A 171 -13.99 0.51 4.80
C LYS A 171 -14.95 -0.62 4.39
N GLU A 172 -14.40 -1.70 3.86
CA GLU A 172 -15.17 -2.91 3.51
C GLU A 172 -14.71 -4.13 4.30
N LYS A 173 -13.42 -4.21 4.56
CA LYS A 173 -12.78 -5.32 5.30
C LYS A 173 -11.79 -4.75 6.32
N ASN A 174 -11.39 -5.57 7.27
CA ASN A 174 -10.35 -5.18 8.22
C ASN A 174 -9.00 -5.00 7.53
N PRO A 175 -8.10 -4.19 8.10
CA PRO A 175 -6.71 -4.13 7.67
C PRO A 175 -6.05 -5.51 7.71
N ILE A 176 -5.05 -5.71 6.85
CA ILE A 176 -4.41 -7.03 6.67
C ILE A 176 -3.83 -7.60 7.97
N PHE A 177 -3.27 -6.75 8.85
CA PHE A 177 -2.68 -7.17 10.12
C PHE A 177 -3.72 -7.71 11.13
N ARG A 178 -5.02 -7.42 10.94
CA ARG A 178 -6.13 -8.00 11.72
C ARG A 178 -6.70 -9.26 11.08
N GLN A 179 -6.36 -9.53 9.83
CA GLN A 179 -6.83 -10.70 9.08
C GLN A 179 -5.82 -11.85 9.15
N ILE A 180 -4.55 -11.53 9.30
CA ILE A 180 -3.44 -12.51 9.33
C ILE A 180 -2.70 -12.33 10.65
N SER A 181 -2.56 -13.43 11.42
CA SER A 181 -1.73 -13.44 12.63
C SER A 181 -0.25 -13.40 12.24
N ILE A 182 0.54 -12.60 12.95
CA ILE A 182 2.00 -12.50 12.74
C ILE A 182 2.67 -13.87 12.97
N ASP A 183 2.13 -14.69 13.87
CA ASP A 183 2.60 -16.05 14.17
C ASP A 183 2.62 -17.00 12.95
N ILE A 184 1.91 -16.65 11.86
CA ILE A 184 1.93 -17.42 10.61
C ILE A 184 3.17 -17.09 9.77
N LEU A 185 3.91 -16.04 10.14
CA LEU A 185 5.07 -15.53 9.40
C LEU A 185 6.41 -16.01 9.99
N GLU A 186 6.40 -16.56 11.22
CA GLU A 186 7.52 -17.25 11.86
C GLU A 186 7.52 -18.75 11.47
#